data_31f8f435bb256a730b521ead46299a26
#
_entry.id   31f8f435bb256a730b521ead46299a26
#
_cell.length_a   1.000
_cell.length_b   1.000
_cell.length_c   1.000
_cell.angle_alpha   90.00
_cell.angle_beta   90.00
_cell.angle_gamma   90.00
#
_symmetry.space_group_name_H-M   'P 1'
#
loop_
_entity.id
_entity.type
_entity.pdbx_description
1 polymer ?
#
loop_
_entity_poly.entity_id
_entity_poly.type
_entity_poly.pdbx_seq_one_letter_code
_entity_poly.pdbx_strand_id
1 'polypeptide(L)'
;MKGLITAVGFVLVFACQVFADEHSAFARITVYWHREGSGEHASWNGARLRTGHCAVDPKKIPYASKVVFPDAACVAVDSGPDVVNRKAARSCGRSAAERNAIVIDRFFDTKREALAWAKAHPHFMTVRILTPGANPAKVASTEDPRSSPPNIASDRPAGLGTAE
;
A
#
# COMPACT_ATOMS: atom_id res chain seq x y z
N MET A 1 46.06 35.28 -23.07
CA MET A 1 44.72 34.65 -23.28
C MET A 1 44.49 33.70 -22.14
N LYS A 2 43.57 34.03 -21.18
CA LYS A 2 43.27 33.22 -19.99
C LYS A 2 41.97 32.50 -20.26
N GLY A 3 42.03 31.16 -20.42
CA GLY A 3 40.86 30.31 -20.59
C GLY A 3 40.15 30.08 -19.26
N LEU A 4 38.89 30.48 -19.19
CA LEU A 4 37.98 30.23 -18.05
C LEU A 4 37.35 28.88 -18.24
N ILE A 5 37.70 27.87 -17.42
CA ILE A 5 37.08 26.57 -17.39
C ILE A 5 35.88 26.63 -16.43
N THR A 6 34.66 26.66 -16.96
CA THR A 6 33.43 26.60 -16.19
C THR A 6 33.11 25.12 -15.90
N ALA A 7 33.34 24.69 -14.67
CA ALA A 7 32.92 23.37 -14.19
C ALA A 7 31.41 23.40 -13.92
N VAL A 8 30.62 22.76 -14.77
CA VAL A 8 29.18 22.50 -14.53
C VAL A 8 29.06 21.29 -13.60
N GLY A 9 28.80 21.56 -12.33
CA GLY A 9 28.49 20.51 -11.34
C GLY A 9 27.10 19.91 -11.59
N PHE A 10 27.06 18.67 -12.05
CA PHE A 10 25.81 17.90 -12.19
C PHE A 10 25.41 17.37 -10.81
N VAL A 11 24.47 18.05 -10.16
CA VAL A 11 23.88 17.59 -8.88
C VAL A 11 22.88 16.48 -9.19
N LEU A 12 23.27 15.23 -8.91
CA LEU A 12 22.39 14.07 -9.00
C LEU A 12 21.48 14.07 -7.76
N VAL A 13 20.26 14.56 -7.89
CA VAL A 13 19.24 14.48 -6.83
C VAL A 13 18.70 13.05 -6.81
N PHE A 14 19.22 12.23 -5.91
CA PHE A 14 18.59 10.96 -5.57
C PHE A 14 17.28 11.24 -4.82
N ALA A 15 16.14 11.07 -5.50
CA ALA A 15 14.85 11.06 -4.85
C ALA A 15 14.76 9.81 -3.94
N CYS A 16 15.14 9.95 -2.68
CA CYS A 16 14.96 8.93 -1.66
C CYS A 16 13.46 8.84 -1.40
N GLN A 17 12.82 7.74 -1.82
CA GLN A 17 11.42 7.49 -1.47
C GLN A 17 11.36 7.14 0.01
N VAL A 18 10.89 8.08 0.79
CA VAL A 18 10.60 7.85 2.21
C VAL A 18 9.31 7.05 2.31
N PHE A 19 9.39 5.83 2.83
CA PHE A 19 8.20 5.05 3.21
C PHE A 19 7.80 5.47 4.63
N ALA A 20 6.51 5.78 4.82
CA ALA A 20 6.03 6.32 6.09
C ALA A 20 5.63 5.23 7.08
N ASP A 21 5.23 4.06 6.60
CA ASP A 21 4.76 2.96 7.44
C ASP A 21 5.13 1.61 6.85
N GLU A 22 5.52 0.68 7.72
CA GLU A 22 5.80 -0.71 7.39
C GLU A 22 4.96 -1.62 8.28
N HIS A 23 4.20 -2.50 7.66
CA HIS A 23 3.44 -3.52 8.38
C HIS A 23 3.45 -4.85 7.64
N SER A 24 3.12 -5.93 8.36
CA SER A 24 2.98 -7.26 7.79
C SER A 24 1.51 -7.62 7.61
N ALA A 25 1.20 -8.31 6.51
CA ALA A 25 -0.14 -8.80 6.24
C ALA A 25 -0.12 -10.27 5.79
N PHE A 26 -1.08 -11.06 6.27
CA PHE A 26 -1.30 -12.41 5.76
C PHE A 26 -2.14 -12.32 4.49
N ALA A 27 -1.62 -12.86 3.39
CA ALA A 27 -2.18 -12.68 2.06
C ALA A 27 -2.35 -14.01 1.31
N ARG A 28 -3.40 -14.11 0.50
CA ARG A 28 -3.53 -15.08 -0.58
C ARG A 28 -2.86 -14.48 -1.81
N ILE A 29 -1.84 -15.13 -2.33
CA ILE A 29 -1.15 -14.67 -3.52
C ILE A 29 -1.70 -15.42 -4.74
N THR A 30 -2.10 -14.66 -5.74
CA THR A 30 -2.43 -15.11 -7.09
C THR A 30 -1.43 -14.54 -8.08
N VAL A 31 -1.45 -15.02 -9.30
CA VAL A 31 -0.55 -14.56 -10.37
C VAL A 31 -1.36 -14.27 -11.63
N TYR A 32 -0.96 -13.25 -12.37
CA TYR A 32 -1.53 -12.95 -13.69
C TYR A 32 -0.43 -12.47 -14.65
N TRP A 33 -0.71 -12.46 -15.93
CA TRP A 33 0.23 -12.14 -17.00
C TRP A 33 -0.45 -11.42 -18.16
N HIS A 34 0.32 -10.93 -19.11
CA HIS A 34 -0.23 -10.33 -20.33
C HIS A 34 -1.23 -11.28 -21.03
N ARG A 35 -2.36 -10.74 -21.49
CA ARG A 35 -3.46 -11.44 -22.19
C ARG A 35 -4.39 -12.29 -21.29
N GLU A 36 -4.25 -12.28 -20.00
CA GLU A 36 -5.17 -12.98 -19.09
C GLU A 36 -6.34 -12.11 -18.65
N GLY A 37 -6.20 -10.82 -18.68
CA GLY A 37 -7.21 -9.87 -18.23
C GLY A 37 -7.49 -8.79 -19.27
N SER A 38 -8.35 -7.87 -18.90
CA SER A 38 -8.83 -6.78 -19.75
C SER A 38 -7.84 -5.65 -20.00
N GLY A 39 -6.59 -5.74 -19.50
CA GLY A 39 -5.68 -4.61 -19.67
C GLY A 39 -4.20 -4.96 -19.61
N GLU A 40 -3.43 -4.31 -20.49
CA GLU A 40 -1.97 -4.27 -20.40
C GLU A 40 -1.47 -3.09 -19.52
N HIS A 41 -2.41 -2.32 -18.97
CA HIS A 41 -2.11 -1.08 -18.26
C HIS A 41 -2.69 -1.11 -16.84
N ALA A 42 -1.92 -0.56 -15.92
CA ALA A 42 -2.28 -0.45 -14.53
C ALA A 42 -3.47 0.48 -14.31
N SER A 43 -4.43 0.07 -13.47
CA SER A 43 -5.64 0.83 -13.17
C SER A 43 -5.36 2.15 -12.43
N TRP A 44 -4.24 2.24 -11.71
CA TRP A 44 -3.89 3.44 -10.96
C TRP A 44 -3.40 4.61 -11.83
N ASN A 45 -2.45 4.36 -12.71
CA ASN A 45 -1.73 5.43 -13.42
C ASN A 45 -1.60 5.19 -14.93
N GLY A 46 -2.24 4.14 -15.45
CA GLY A 46 -2.17 3.77 -16.85
C GLY A 46 -0.81 3.27 -17.33
N ALA A 47 0.15 3.05 -16.43
CA ALA A 47 1.45 2.51 -16.81
C ALA A 47 1.32 1.10 -17.35
N ARG A 48 2.15 0.74 -18.34
CA ARG A 48 2.20 -0.63 -18.84
C ARG A 48 2.63 -1.58 -17.74
N LEU A 49 1.85 -2.65 -17.53
CA LEU A 49 2.16 -3.69 -16.56
C LEU A 49 3.44 -4.42 -16.96
N ARG A 50 4.24 -4.80 -15.95
CA ARG A 50 5.49 -5.55 -16.10
C ARG A 50 5.79 -6.33 -14.83
N THR A 51 6.66 -7.32 -14.92
CA THR A 51 7.21 -8.03 -13.74
C THR A 51 7.73 -7.01 -12.71
N GLY A 52 7.34 -7.20 -11.44
CA GLY A 52 7.57 -6.22 -10.36
C GLY A 52 6.37 -5.30 -10.08
N HIS A 53 5.24 -5.50 -10.76
CA HIS A 53 3.96 -4.88 -10.44
C HIS A 53 3.01 -5.89 -9.77
N CYS A 54 2.02 -5.40 -9.03
CA CYS A 54 0.95 -6.21 -8.49
C CYS A 54 -0.38 -5.44 -8.42
N ALA A 55 -1.49 -6.21 -8.45
CA ALA A 55 -2.82 -5.72 -8.17
C ALA A 55 -3.18 -5.98 -6.71
N VAL A 56 -3.85 -5.00 -6.10
CA VAL A 56 -4.23 -4.98 -4.68
C VAL A 56 -5.63 -4.38 -4.49
N ASP A 57 -6.18 -4.51 -3.29
CA ASP A 57 -7.30 -3.67 -2.85
C ASP A 57 -6.74 -2.31 -2.35
N PRO A 58 -6.95 -1.19 -3.07
CA PRO A 58 -6.35 0.09 -2.72
C PRO A 58 -6.87 0.69 -1.41
N LYS A 59 -7.98 0.16 -0.88
CA LYS A 59 -8.48 0.51 0.46
C LYS A 59 -7.67 -0.12 1.59
N LYS A 60 -6.90 -1.17 1.29
CA LYS A 60 -6.08 -1.90 2.25
C LYS A 60 -4.58 -1.70 2.04
N ILE A 61 -4.16 -1.62 0.79
CA ILE A 61 -2.78 -1.38 0.37
C ILE A 61 -2.83 -0.21 -0.61
N PRO A 62 -2.44 1.00 -0.18
CA PRO A 62 -2.44 2.16 -1.08
C PRO A 62 -1.59 1.92 -2.33
N TYR A 63 -1.99 2.48 -3.45
CA TYR A 63 -1.15 2.48 -4.64
C TYR A 63 0.22 3.11 -4.36
N ALA A 64 1.23 2.72 -5.12
CA ALA A 64 2.65 2.99 -4.91
C ALA A 64 3.27 2.32 -3.68
N SER A 65 2.51 1.58 -2.87
CA SER A 65 3.09 0.73 -1.82
C SER A 65 4.00 -0.33 -2.43
N LYS A 66 5.08 -0.66 -1.71
CA LYS A 66 5.95 -1.77 -2.05
C LYS A 66 5.53 -3.00 -1.26
N VAL A 67 5.15 -4.06 -1.94
CA VAL A 67 4.84 -5.37 -1.35
C VAL A 67 6.07 -6.24 -1.47
N VAL A 68 6.62 -6.67 -0.34
CA VAL A 68 7.86 -7.45 -0.26
C VAL A 68 7.52 -8.91 -0.01
N PHE A 69 7.84 -9.74 -0.98
CA PHE A 69 7.78 -11.19 -0.94
C PHE A 69 9.15 -11.77 -0.52
N PRO A 70 9.26 -13.07 -0.21
CA PRO A 70 10.55 -13.68 0.12
C PRO A 70 11.61 -13.60 -1.00
N ASP A 71 11.18 -13.59 -2.25
CA ASP A 71 12.02 -13.62 -3.45
C ASP A 71 12.20 -12.25 -4.13
N ALA A 72 11.24 -11.35 -3.99
CA ALA A 72 11.26 -10.07 -4.68
C ALA A 72 10.33 -9.04 -4.04
N ALA A 73 10.33 -7.83 -4.56
CA ALA A 73 9.34 -6.82 -4.20
C ALA A 73 8.57 -6.36 -5.44
N CYS A 74 7.26 -6.09 -5.26
CA CYS A 74 6.39 -5.56 -6.29
C CYS A 74 5.79 -4.22 -5.87
N VAL A 75 5.49 -3.36 -6.83
CA VAL A 75 4.81 -2.09 -6.60
C VAL A 75 3.31 -2.27 -6.86
N ALA A 76 2.48 -1.84 -5.92
CA ALA A 76 1.04 -1.85 -6.05
C ALA A 76 0.59 -0.77 -7.03
N VAL A 77 0.20 -1.15 -8.24
CA VAL A 77 -0.19 -0.22 -9.32
C VAL A 77 -1.53 -0.57 -9.95
N ASP A 78 -2.06 -1.75 -9.63
CA ASP A 78 -3.24 -2.27 -10.28
C ASP A 78 -4.29 -2.74 -9.25
N SER A 79 -5.51 -2.96 -9.71
CA SER A 79 -6.63 -3.48 -8.92
C SER A 79 -7.61 -4.20 -9.83
N GLY A 80 -8.42 -5.05 -9.23
CA GLY A 80 -9.48 -5.75 -9.94
C GLY A 80 -10.55 -6.26 -9.00
N PRO A 81 -11.77 -6.57 -9.51
CA PRO A 81 -12.90 -7.01 -8.67
C PRO A 81 -12.59 -8.29 -7.89
N ASP A 82 -11.85 -9.23 -8.46
CA ASP A 82 -11.50 -10.49 -7.81
C ASP A 82 -10.53 -10.29 -6.63
N VAL A 83 -9.63 -9.30 -6.73
CA VAL A 83 -8.71 -8.89 -5.67
C VAL A 83 -9.46 -8.16 -4.56
N VAL A 84 -10.24 -7.13 -4.90
CA VAL A 84 -11.02 -6.32 -3.95
C VAL A 84 -12.02 -7.20 -3.19
N ASN A 85 -12.70 -8.10 -3.88
CA ASN A 85 -13.66 -9.02 -3.28
C ASN A 85 -13.02 -10.25 -2.61
N ARG A 86 -11.71 -10.36 -2.63
CA ARG A 86 -10.94 -11.47 -2.05
C ARG A 86 -11.41 -12.84 -2.54
N LYS A 87 -11.79 -12.97 -3.81
CA LYS A 87 -12.41 -14.15 -4.38
C LYS A 87 -11.56 -15.40 -4.15
N ALA A 88 -10.26 -15.34 -4.46
CA ALA A 88 -9.34 -16.47 -4.30
C ALA A 88 -9.17 -16.90 -2.83
N ALA A 89 -9.11 -15.97 -1.88
CA ALA A 89 -9.02 -16.29 -0.46
C ALA A 89 -10.29 -16.98 0.06
N ARG A 90 -11.45 -16.45 -0.32
CA ARG A 90 -12.74 -17.00 0.09
C ARG A 90 -13.04 -18.39 -0.49
N SER A 91 -12.64 -18.64 -1.74
CA SER A 91 -12.90 -19.92 -2.42
C SER A 91 -11.92 -21.02 -2.06
N CYS A 92 -10.66 -20.68 -1.76
CA CYS A 92 -9.59 -21.67 -1.54
C CYS A 92 -9.15 -21.79 -0.08
N GLY A 93 -9.53 -20.84 0.79
CA GLY A 93 -9.12 -20.81 2.19
C GLY A 93 -9.74 -21.95 3.01
N ARG A 94 -8.92 -22.71 3.72
CA ARG A 94 -9.33 -23.82 4.58
C ARG A 94 -9.64 -23.37 6.01
N SER A 95 -8.92 -22.37 6.50
CA SER A 95 -9.11 -21.76 7.82
C SER A 95 -9.87 -20.42 7.74
N ALA A 96 -10.34 -19.92 8.87
CA ALA A 96 -10.92 -18.57 8.95
C ALA A 96 -9.89 -17.50 8.59
N ALA A 97 -8.63 -17.66 9.02
CA ALA A 97 -7.56 -16.74 8.68
C ALA A 97 -7.30 -16.69 7.17
N GLU A 98 -7.23 -17.83 6.49
CA GLU A 98 -7.06 -17.92 5.05
C GLU A 98 -8.22 -17.30 4.28
N ARG A 99 -9.48 -17.57 4.67
CA ARG A 99 -10.67 -16.99 4.04
C ARG A 99 -10.74 -15.46 4.23
N ASN A 100 -10.16 -14.94 5.31
CA ASN A 100 -10.12 -13.52 5.60
C ASN A 100 -8.83 -12.83 5.10
N ALA A 101 -7.87 -13.58 4.56
CA ALA A 101 -6.64 -13.04 4.01
C ALA A 101 -6.94 -12.00 2.90
N ILE A 102 -6.11 -10.97 2.83
CA ILE A 102 -6.14 -10.08 1.66
C ILE A 102 -5.68 -10.85 0.42
N VAL A 103 -6.11 -10.42 -0.76
CA VAL A 103 -5.61 -10.98 -2.03
C VAL A 103 -4.65 -10.00 -2.65
N ILE A 104 -3.52 -10.50 -3.11
CA ILE A 104 -2.53 -9.77 -3.89
C ILE A 104 -2.29 -10.57 -5.16
N ASP A 105 -2.46 -9.94 -6.30
CA ASP A 105 -2.28 -10.57 -7.60
C ASP A 105 -0.96 -10.07 -8.21
N ARG A 106 0.03 -10.97 -8.33
CA ARG A 106 1.38 -10.63 -8.78
C ARG A 106 1.47 -10.75 -10.29
N PHE A 107 1.92 -9.68 -10.94
CA PHE A 107 2.09 -9.65 -12.38
C PHE A 107 3.42 -10.28 -12.83
N PHE A 108 3.37 -11.01 -13.94
CA PHE A 108 4.51 -11.55 -14.66
C PHE A 108 4.40 -11.25 -16.15
N ASP A 109 5.52 -11.05 -16.82
CA ASP A 109 5.52 -10.76 -18.25
C ASP A 109 5.06 -11.96 -19.08
N THR A 110 5.26 -13.19 -18.58
CA THR A 110 4.86 -14.42 -19.28
C THR A 110 4.07 -15.36 -18.39
N LYS A 111 3.14 -16.12 -19.01
CA LYS A 111 2.40 -17.20 -18.36
C LYS A 111 3.32 -18.25 -17.72
N ARG A 112 4.41 -18.60 -18.44
CA ARG A 112 5.36 -19.61 -17.96
C ARG A 112 5.99 -19.22 -16.64
N GLU A 113 6.44 -17.96 -16.50
CA GLU A 113 7.03 -17.43 -15.28
C GLU A 113 6.00 -17.37 -14.15
N ALA A 114 4.79 -16.89 -14.44
CA ALA A 114 3.69 -16.84 -13.49
C ALA A 114 3.38 -18.22 -12.89
N LEU A 115 3.18 -19.23 -13.74
CA LEU A 115 2.86 -20.58 -13.28
C LEU A 115 4.04 -21.25 -12.59
N ALA A 116 5.29 -21.02 -13.03
CA ALA A 116 6.49 -21.53 -12.38
C ALA A 116 6.60 -20.95 -10.96
N TRP A 117 6.40 -19.66 -10.80
CA TRP A 117 6.40 -19.01 -9.49
C TRP A 117 5.30 -19.54 -8.58
N ALA A 118 4.06 -19.61 -9.08
CA ALA A 118 2.91 -20.11 -8.31
C ALA A 118 3.08 -21.56 -7.84
N LYS A 119 3.79 -22.40 -8.62
CA LYS A 119 4.12 -23.78 -8.24
C LYS A 119 5.20 -23.84 -7.16
N ALA A 120 6.16 -22.92 -7.17
CA ALA A 120 7.31 -22.93 -6.28
C ALA A 120 7.04 -22.29 -4.92
N HIS A 121 5.95 -21.54 -4.76
CA HIS A 121 5.69 -20.76 -3.56
C HIS A 121 4.33 -21.10 -2.91
N PRO A 122 4.20 -20.92 -1.58
CA PRO A 122 2.93 -21.09 -0.89
C PRO A 122 1.88 -20.11 -1.41
N HIS A 123 0.65 -20.58 -1.54
CA HIS A 123 -0.46 -19.73 -1.95
C HIS A 123 -0.89 -18.72 -0.88
N PHE A 124 -0.65 -19.03 0.39
CA PHE A 124 -0.88 -18.13 1.52
C PHE A 124 0.45 -17.86 2.21
N MET A 125 0.78 -16.61 2.42
CA MET A 125 2.03 -16.21 3.09
C MET A 125 1.87 -14.85 3.75
N THR A 126 2.77 -14.55 4.69
CA THR A 126 2.93 -13.19 5.22
C THR A 126 3.85 -12.41 4.31
N VAL A 127 3.41 -11.22 3.93
CA VAL A 127 4.19 -10.23 3.16
C VAL A 127 4.40 -8.98 3.99
N ARG A 128 5.47 -8.23 3.71
CA ARG A 128 5.67 -6.89 4.27
C ARG A 128 5.17 -5.86 3.27
N ILE A 129 4.53 -4.83 3.79
CA ILE A 129 3.96 -3.73 3.00
C ILE A 129 4.60 -2.45 3.50
N LEU A 130 5.27 -1.74 2.57
CA LEU A 130 5.87 -0.44 2.81
C LEU A 130 5.00 0.58 2.08
N THR A 131 4.27 1.39 2.84
CA THR A 131 3.40 2.42 2.26
C THR A 131 4.21 3.65 1.87
N PRO A 132 3.86 4.34 0.76
CA PRO A 132 4.49 5.61 0.44
C PRO A 132 4.22 6.61 1.55
N GLY A 133 5.21 7.46 1.88
CA GLY A 133 5.05 8.54 2.85
C GLY A 133 3.87 9.42 2.46
N ALA A 134 3.00 9.72 3.43
CA ALA A 134 1.94 10.70 3.22
C ALA A 134 2.57 12.02 2.78
N ASN A 135 2.15 12.54 1.63
CA ASN A 135 2.61 13.85 1.18
C ASN A 135 2.13 14.89 2.21
N PRO A 136 3.03 15.61 2.92
CA PRO A 136 2.64 16.53 3.99
C PRO A 136 1.65 17.61 3.53
N ALA A 137 1.60 17.91 2.24
CA ALA A 137 0.65 18.85 1.66
C ALA A 137 -0.81 18.36 1.68
N LYS A 138 -1.06 17.06 1.84
CA LYS A 138 -2.42 16.49 1.85
C LYS A 138 -2.98 16.30 3.27
N VAL A 139 -2.12 16.27 4.28
CA VAL A 139 -2.53 16.12 5.70
C VAL A 139 -3.06 17.46 6.24
N ALA A 140 -2.55 18.59 5.75
CA ALA A 140 -2.98 19.93 6.17
C ALA A 140 -4.41 20.31 5.76
N SER A 141 -5.06 19.57 4.86
CA SER A 141 -6.42 19.87 4.38
C SER A 141 -7.53 19.05 5.06
N THR A 142 -7.21 18.21 6.04
CA THR A 142 -8.20 17.34 6.71
C THR A 142 -8.41 17.66 8.19
N GLU A 143 -7.76 18.70 8.71
CA GLU A 143 -8.14 19.24 10.02
C GLU A 143 -9.42 20.05 9.87
N ASP A 144 -10.54 19.43 10.26
CA ASP A 144 -11.83 20.09 10.40
C ASP A 144 -11.72 21.18 11.49
N PRO A 145 -11.91 22.48 11.18
CA PRO A 145 -11.78 23.55 12.17
C PRO A 145 -12.87 23.54 13.25
N ARG A 146 -13.71 22.51 13.34
CA ARG A 146 -14.83 22.39 14.27
C ARG A 146 -14.62 21.49 15.48
N SER A 147 -13.45 20.89 15.67
CA SER A 147 -13.16 20.17 16.92
C SER A 147 -12.56 21.10 17.97
N SER A 148 -13.35 22.03 18.47
CA SER A 148 -13.04 22.70 19.72
C SER A 148 -13.23 21.71 20.87
N PRO A 149 -12.27 21.61 21.83
CA PRO A 149 -12.44 20.77 23.00
C PRO A 149 -13.59 21.28 23.86
N PRO A 150 -14.36 20.39 24.54
CA PRO A 150 -15.44 20.82 25.42
C PRO A 150 -14.88 21.65 26.57
N ASN A 151 -15.46 22.83 26.76
CA ASN A 151 -15.17 23.75 27.85
C ASN A 151 -15.57 23.10 29.17
N ILE A 152 -14.59 22.66 29.97
CA ILE A 152 -14.81 22.15 31.32
C ILE A 152 -15.06 23.38 32.21
N ALA A 153 -16.32 23.75 32.33
CA ALA A 153 -16.75 24.70 33.35
C ALA A 153 -16.48 24.11 34.73
N SER A 154 -15.70 24.83 35.54
CA SER A 154 -15.37 24.54 36.92
C SER A 154 -16.64 24.62 37.78
N ASP A 155 -17.15 23.47 38.21
CA ASP A 155 -18.15 23.38 39.26
C ASP A 155 -17.45 23.57 40.64
N ARG A 156 -17.61 24.74 41.22
CA ARG A 156 -17.25 25.07 42.61
C ARG A 156 -18.37 24.62 43.52
N PRO A 157 -18.17 23.79 44.53
CA PRO A 157 -19.20 23.53 45.52
C PRO A 157 -19.29 24.72 46.46
N ALA A 158 -20.50 25.30 46.54
CA ALA A 158 -20.82 26.33 47.50
C ALA A 158 -20.95 25.78 48.92
N GLY A 159 -20.50 26.59 49.84
CA GLY A 159 -20.28 26.47 51.26
C GLY A 159 -21.31 25.76 52.09
N LEU A 160 -20.80 25.08 53.11
CA LEU A 160 -21.49 24.71 54.33
C LEU A 160 -21.77 25.98 55.18
N GLY A 161 -23.03 26.27 55.36
CA GLY A 161 -23.52 27.19 56.37
C GLY A 161 -23.81 26.45 57.66
N THR A 162 -23.12 26.81 58.76
CA THR A 162 -23.42 26.48 60.12
C THR A 162 -24.54 27.34 60.65
N ALA A 163 -25.50 26.77 61.35
CA ALA A 163 -26.30 27.39 62.43
C ALA A 163 -26.96 26.30 63.26
N GLU A 164 -26.67 26.36 64.51
CA GLU A 164 -27.40 26.21 65.78
C GLU A 164 -28.31 24.97 65.95
#